data_4be6832e6cc668688e62195bd9727f84
#
_entry.id   4be6832e6cc668688e62195bd9727f84
#
_cell.length_a   1.000
_cell.length_b   1.000
_cell.length_c   1.000
_cell.angle_alpha   90.00
_cell.angle_beta   90.00
_cell.angle_gamma   90.00
#
_symmetry.space_group_name_H-M   'P 1'
#
loop_
_entity.id
_entity.type
_entity.pdbx_description
1 polymer ?
#
loop_
_entity_poly.entity_id
_entity_poly.type
_entity_poly.pdbx_seq_one_letter_code
_entity_poly.pdbx_strand_id
1 'polypeptide(L)'
;MKRNHEKNSLTNSLSLSFWLHAERNGFYLGLNFAEGSYIQGQGSIGEKASAENALNQAINNAKNSLFPNTKAIRDAQNALNAVKDSNKIANRFAGNGGSGGLFNELSLGYKYFLGKKRIIGFRHSLFFGYQLGGVGSVPGSGLIAFLPYGFNTDLLINWTNDKRASQEYVERRVKGLSIFYKDMTGRTLDANTLKRASRHIIRKSSGLVIGMELGASTWFASNNLTPFNQVKSRTIFQLQGKFGVRFSSDEYDIDRYGDEIYLGGSSVELGVKVPAFKVNYYSDDYGDKLDYKRVVSVYLNYTYNFKNKH
;
A
#
# COMPACT_ATOMS: atom_id res chain seq x y z
N MET A 1 -60.36 -54.96 26.16
CA MET A 1 -60.35 -53.52 25.92
C MET A 1 -58.93 -53.01 26.12
N LYS A 2 -58.10 -52.99 25.04
CA LYS A 2 -56.71 -52.57 25.06
C LYS A 2 -56.60 -51.21 24.41
N ARG A 3 -56.23 -50.17 25.16
CA ARG A 3 -55.89 -48.84 24.65
C ARG A 3 -54.43 -48.85 24.17
N ASN A 4 -54.25 -48.71 22.87
CA ASN A 4 -52.97 -48.41 22.28
C ASN A 4 -52.64 -46.95 22.56
N HIS A 5 -51.55 -46.73 23.31
CA HIS A 5 -50.87 -45.43 23.36
C HIS A 5 -49.94 -45.34 22.16
N GLU A 6 -50.38 -44.62 21.10
CA GLU A 6 -49.50 -44.08 20.11
C GLU A 6 -48.63 -43.01 20.74
N LYS A 7 -47.35 -43.34 20.93
CA LYS A 7 -46.32 -42.38 21.23
C LYS A 7 -45.95 -41.65 19.90
N ASN A 8 -46.57 -40.52 19.67
CA ASN A 8 -46.07 -39.58 18.67
C ASN A 8 -44.72 -39.09 19.08
N SER A 9 -43.67 -39.75 18.58
CA SER A 9 -42.31 -39.24 18.61
C SER A 9 -42.21 -38.10 17.59
N LEU A 10 -42.54 -36.89 18.03
CA LEU A 10 -42.13 -35.66 17.39
C LEU A 10 -40.62 -35.55 17.55
N THR A 11 -39.86 -36.28 16.73
CA THR A 11 -38.49 -35.93 16.45
C THR A 11 -38.54 -34.64 15.62
N ASN A 12 -38.66 -33.53 16.30
CA ASN A 12 -38.26 -32.26 15.78
C ASN A 12 -36.76 -32.36 15.47
N SER A 13 -36.45 -32.81 14.27
CA SER A 13 -35.18 -32.56 13.66
C SER A 13 -35.13 -31.04 13.38
N LEU A 14 -34.86 -30.28 14.42
CA LEU A 14 -34.24 -28.98 14.30
C LEU A 14 -32.90 -29.24 13.62
N SER A 15 -32.94 -29.37 12.29
CA SER A 15 -31.77 -29.14 11.48
C SER A 15 -31.44 -27.66 11.63
N LEU A 16 -30.81 -27.32 12.75
CA LEU A 16 -30.04 -26.11 12.91
C LEU A 16 -28.94 -26.16 11.85
N SER A 17 -29.31 -25.87 10.63
CA SER A 17 -28.37 -25.49 9.60
C SER A 17 -27.80 -24.13 10.02
N PHE A 18 -26.92 -24.16 11.03
CA PHE A 18 -25.98 -23.08 11.27
C PHE A 18 -25.09 -22.97 10.02
N TRP A 19 -25.62 -22.38 9.00
CA TRP A 19 -24.85 -21.85 7.90
C TRP A 19 -24.03 -20.70 8.50
N LEU A 20 -22.87 -21.02 9.05
CA LEU A 20 -21.88 -20.04 9.45
C LEU A 20 -21.47 -19.27 8.19
N HIS A 21 -22.14 -18.17 7.96
CA HIS A 21 -21.89 -17.29 6.81
C HIS A 21 -20.80 -16.29 7.18
N ALA A 22 -19.58 -16.78 7.40
CA ALA A 22 -18.40 -15.94 7.45
C ALA A 22 -18.27 -15.15 6.14
N GLU A 23 -17.40 -14.17 6.11
CA GLU A 23 -17.15 -13.31 4.95
C GLU A 23 -17.32 -13.99 3.59
N ARG A 24 -18.02 -13.33 2.68
CA ARG A 24 -18.29 -13.87 1.34
C ARG A 24 -17.10 -13.74 0.42
N ASN A 25 -16.96 -14.74 -0.45
CA ASN A 25 -16.06 -14.66 -1.60
C ASN A 25 -16.58 -13.61 -2.57
N GLY A 26 -15.71 -12.86 -3.22
CA GLY A 26 -16.16 -11.88 -4.20
C GLY A 26 -15.10 -10.85 -4.57
N PHE A 27 -15.47 -10.06 -5.57
CA PHE A 27 -14.68 -8.90 -5.97
C PHE A 27 -14.75 -7.80 -4.92
N TYR A 28 -13.69 -7.03 -4.82
CA TYR A 28 -13.61 -5.89 -3.93
C TYR A 28 -12.82 -4.75 -4.55
N LEU A 29 -13.09 -3.55 -4.07
CA LEU A 29 -12.32 -2.34 -4.31
C LEU A 29 -11.71 -1.92 -2.97
N GLY A 30 -10.40 -1.72 -2.94
CA GLY A 30 -9.67 -1.22 -1.76
C GLY A 30 -9.15 0.18 -1.99
N LEU A 31 -9.24 1.01 -0.97
CA LEU A 31 -8.72 2.37 -0.95
C LEU A 31 -7.89 2.56 0.32
N ASN A 32 -6.61 2.76 0.16
CA ASN A 32 -5.70 3.19 1.21
C ASN A 32 -5.50 4.70 1.06
N PHE A 33 -6.08 5.48 1.97
CA PHE A 33 -6.14 6.94 1.87
C PHE A 33 -5.37 7.67 2.96
N ALA A 34 -4.74 6.95 3.88
CA ALA A 34 -4.05 7.54 5.02
C ALA A 34 -2.84 6.70 5.45
N GLU A 35 -2.00 6.31 4.49
CA GLU A 35 -0.76 5.61 4.81
C GLU A 35 0.33 6.63 5.14
N GLY A 36 0.77 6.63 6.40
CA GLY A 36 1.96 7.36 6.82
C GLY A 36 3.20 6.62 6.32
N SER A 37 3.99 7.24 5.46
CA SER A 37 5.17 6.64 4.87
C SER A 37 6.38 7.56 5.02
N TYR A 38 7.56 6.95 5.23
CA TYR A 38 8.82 7.65 5.36
C TYR A 38 9.79 7.21 4.26
N ILE A 39 10.29 8.18 3.49
CA ILE A 39 11.31 7.99 2.48
C ILE A 39 12.64 8.46 3.05
N GLN A 40 13.63 7.59 3.09
CA GLN A 40 15.00 7.89 3.47
C GLN A 40 15.86 8.04 2.22
N GLY A 41 16.64 9.10 2.16
CA GLY A 41 17.69 9.32 1.18
C GLY A 41 19.07 9.16 1.81
N GLN A 42 19.97 8.50 1.13
CA GLN A 42 21.34 8.33 1.52
C GLN A 42 22.24 8.71 0.35
N GLY A 43 23.03 9.77 0.52
CA GLY A 43 24.08 10.16 -0.40
C GLY A 43 25.44 9.71 0.10
N SER A 44 26.26 9.17 -0.80
CA SER A 44 27.65 8.87 -0.54
C SER A 44 28.54 9.49 -1.61
N ILE A 45 29.71 9.97 -1.17
CA ILE A 45 30.74 10.51 -2.06
C ILE A 45 31.72 9.38 -2.34
N GLY A 46 32.04 9.14 -3.62
CA GLY A 46 33.03 8.16 -4.02
C GLY A 46 34.45 8.56 -3.62
N GLU A 47 35.35 7.60 -3.62
CA GLU A 47 36.69 7.85 -3.25
C GLU A 47 37.36 8.81 -4.26
N LYS A 48 37.56 10.03 -3.81
CA LYS A 48 38.25 11.11 -4.51
C LYS A 48 39.71 10.74 -4.86
N ALA A 49 40.28 9.82 -4.10
CA ALA A 49 41.69 9.43 -4.16
C ALA A 49 42.13 8.85 -5.51
N SER A 50 41.25 8.10 -6.20
CA SER A 50 41.66 7.48 -7.48
C SER A 50 41.78 8.49 -8.62
N ALA A 51 40.86 9.48 -8.67
CA ALA A 51 40.89 10.53 -9.69
C ALA A 51 42.05 11.53 -9.47
N GLU A 52 42.33 11.88 -8.20
CA GLU A 52 43.49 12.71 -7.84
C GLU A 52 44.81 11.99 -8.11
N ASN A 53 44.89 10.68 -7.85
CA ASN A 53 46.08 9.87 -8.16
C ASN A 53 46.30 9.75 -9.67
N ALA A 54 45.26 9.50 -10.45
CA ALA A 54 45.37 9.44 -11.89
C ALA A 54 45.82 10.78 -12.49
N LEU A 55 45.32 11.90 -11.94
CA LEU A 55 45.71 13.23 -12.34
C LEU A 55 47.20 13.51 -11.98
N ASN A 56 47.60 13.21 -10.77
CA ASN A 56 48.99 13.41 -10.31
C ASN A 56 49.95 12.57 -11.15
N GLN A 57 49.60 11.34 -11.50
CA GLN A 57 50.36 10.51 -12.43
C GLN A 57 50.45 11.13 -13.82
N ALA A 58 49.34 11.63 -14.38
CA ALA A 58 49.30 12.28 -15.68
C ALA A 58 50.19 13.56 -15.71
N ILE A 59 50.14 14.38 -14.64
CA ILE A 59 50.97 15.57 -14.50
C ILE A 59 52.47 15.20 -14.38
N ASN A 60 52.79 14.19 -13.58
CA ASN A 60 54.18 13.75 -13.41
C ASN A 60 54.73 13.15 -14.73
N ASN A 61 53.94 12.37 -15.44
CA ASN A 61 54.35 11.84 -16.75
C ASN A 61 54.54 12.94 -17.77
N ALA A 62 53.67 13.99 -17.75
CA ALA A 62 53.84 15.13 -18.64
C ALA A 62 55.05 16.02 -18.30
N LYS A 63 55.40 16.14 -17.02
CA LYS A 63 56.60 16.89 -16.56
C LYS A 63 57.93 16.18 -16.87
N ASN A 64 57.89 14.85 -16.88
CA ASN A 64 59.08 14.02 -17.11
C ASN A 64 59.30 13.65 -18.57
N SER A 65 58.44 14.08 -19.46
CA SER A 65 58.64 13.89 -20.92
C SER A 65 59.53 14.97 -21.49
N LEU A 66 60.46 14.56 -22.34
CA LEU A 66 61.40 15.47 -23.07
C LEU A 66 60.71 16.54 -23.91
N PHE A 67 59.44 16.32 -24.23
CA PHE A 67 58.56 17.29 -24.88
C PHE A 67 57.28 17.43 -24.03
N PRO A 68 57.04 18.58 -23.40
CA PRO A 68 55.87 18.76 -22.58
C PRO A 68 54.60 18.61 -23.45
N ASN A 69 53.87 17.53 -23.22
CA ASN A 69 52.60 17.28 -23.93
C ASN A 69 51.51 18.15 -23.31
N THR A 70 51.42 19.38 -23.84
CA THR A 70 50.45 20.38 -23.44
C THR A 70 49.01 19.88 -23.51
N LYS A 71 48.73 18.94 -24.45
CA LYS A 71 47.42 18.31 -24.61
C LYS A 71 47.13 17.41 -23.41
N ALA A 72 48.08 16.58 -22.94
CA ALA A 72 47.90 15.69 -21.82
C ALA A 72 47.67 16.47 -20.52
N ILE A 73 48.38 17.60 -20.32
CA ILE A 73 48.18 18.49 -19.17
C ILE A 73 46.82 19.13 -19.21
N ARG A 74 46.35 19.60 -20.35
CA ARG A 74 45.01 20.18 -20.54
C ARG A 74 43.91 19.17 -20.33
N ASP A 75 44.05 17.95 -20.87
CA ASP A 75 43.08 16.88 -20.70
C ASP A 75 43.01 16.43 -19.21
N ALA A 76 44.15 16.34 -18.53
CA ALA A 76 44.21 16.09 -17.10
C ALA A 76 43.60 17.22 -16.27
N GLN A 77 43.80 18.48 -16.65
CA GLN A 77 43.16 19.61 -15.99
C GLN A 77 41.63 19.65 -16.20
N ASN A 78 41.18 19.31 -17.41
CA ASN A 78 39.75 19.19 -17.68
C ASN A 78 39.12 18.04 -16.86
N ALA A 79 39.81 16.92 -16.75
CA ALA A 79 39.37 15.81 -15.88
C ALA A 79 39.27 16.23 -14.41
N LEU A 80 40.30 17.00 -13.90
CA LEU A 80 40.25 17.54 -12.54
C LEU A 80 39.07 18.51 -12.33
N ASN A 81 38.81 19.37 -13.30
CA ASN A 81 37.66 20.30 -13.22
C ASN A 81 36.34 19.54 -13.23
N ALA A 82 36.21 18.49 -14.06
CA ALA A 82 35.05 17.62 -14.07
C ALA A 82 34.84 16.92 -12.72
N VAL A 83 35.90 16.42 -12.10
CA VAL A 83 35.88 15.84 -10.73
C VAL A 83 35.49 16.89 -9.68
N LYS A 84 36.00 18.10 -9.77
CA LYS A 84 35.65 19.21 -8.85
C LYS A 84 34.20 19.60 -8.99
N ASP A 85 33.67 19.61 -10.22
CA ASP A 85 32.26 19.93 -10.46
C ASP A 85 31.34 18.79 -10.01
N SER A 86 31.74 17.53 -10.24
CA SER A 86 31.08 16.36 -9.68
C SER A 86 31.09 16.40 -8.15
N ASN A 87 32.21 16.71 -7.51
CA ASN A 87 32.31 16.84 -6.06
C ASN A 87 31.43 17.98 -5.51
N LYS A 88 31.23 19.08 -6.23
CA LYS A 88 30.25 20.10 -5.81
C LYS A 88 28.84 19.55 -5.81
N ILE A 89 28.51 18.72 -6.77
CA ILE A 89 27.23 18.00 -6.85
C ILE A 89 27.14 16.98 -5.71
N ALA A 90 28.17 16.15 -5.54
CA ALA A 90 28.22 15.11 -4.51
C ALA A 90 28.16 15.67 -3.08
N ASN A 91 28.87 16.78 -2.79
CA ASN A 91 28.83 17.44 -1.49
C ASN A 91 27.42 17.95 -1.12
N ARG A 92 26.55 18.20 -2.12
CA ARG A 92 25.14 18.55 -1.87
C ARG A 92 24.28 17.33 -1.56
N PHE A 93 24.70 16.14 -1.98
CA PHE A 93 24.03 14.87 -1.71
C PHE A 93 24.62 14.11 -0.51
N ALA A 94 25.80 14.52 -0.02
CA ALA A 94 26.42 13.86 1.10
C ALA A 94 25.56 13.95 2.35
N GLY A 95 25.26 12.79 2.95
CA GLY A 95 24.52 12.69 4.19
C GLY A 95 23.27 11.83 4.08
N ASN A 96 22.59 11.74 5.20
CA ASN A 96 21.33 11.03 5.34
C ASN A 96 20.21 12.04 5.60
N GLY A 97 19.10 11.86 4.95
CA GLY A 97 17.90 12.66 5.17
C GLY A 97 16.67 11.81 5.00
N GLY A 98 15.54 12.35 5.40
CA GLY A 98 14.28 11.66 5.24
C GLY A 98 13.12 12.62 5.15
N SER A 99 12.07 12.17 4.50
CA SER A 99 10.82 12.91 4.35
C SER A 99 9.64 11.99 4.63
N GLY A 100 8.77 12.45 5.51
CA GLY A 100 7.45 11.86 5.70
C GLY A 100 6.48 12.33 4.63
N GLY A 101 5.52 11.49 4.29
CA GLY A 101 4.46 11.84 3.35
C GLY A 101 3.27 10.92 3.49
N LEU A 102 2.14 11.35 2.92
CA LEU A 102 0.96 10.51 2.80
C LEU A 102 1.04 9.73 1.49
N PHE A 103 0.84 8.45 1.61
CA PHE A 103 0.71 7.53 0.50
C PHE A 103 -0.75 7.15 0.31
N ASN A 104 -1.19 7.11 -0.93
CA ASN A 104 -2.53 6.66 -1.29
C ASN A 104 -2.41 5.52 -2.29
N GLU A 105 -3.29 4.53 -2.16
CA GLU A 105 -3.28 3.34 -3.00
C GLU A 105 -4.72 2.92 -3.31
N LEU A 106 -4.94 2.59 -4.57
CA LEU A 106 -6.15 1.96 -5.06
C LEU A 106 -5.86 0.50 -5.39
N SER A 107 -6.73 -0.40 -4.97
CA SER A 107 -6.62 -1.82 -5.29
C SER A 107 -7.95 -2.40 -5.76
N LEU A 108 -7.89 -3.29 -6.75
CA LEU A 108 -9.03 -4.03 -7.26
C LEU A 108 -8.67 -5.51 -7.29
N GLY A 109 -9.52 -6.35 -6.70
CA GLY A 109 -9.17 -7.75 -6.58
C GLY A 109 -10.33 -8.67 -6.23
N TYR A 110 -9.96 -9.90 -5.93
CA TYR A 110 -10.87 -10.96 -5.54
C TYR A 110 -10.40 -11.61 -4.25
N LYS A 111 -11.33 -11.89 -3.33
CA LYS A 111 -11.07 -12.63 -2.10
C LYS A 111 -11.89 -13.91 -2.07
N TYR A 112 -11.32 -14.96 -1.48
CA TYR A 112 -12.01 -16.21 -1.23
C TYR A 112 -11.55 -16.85 0.08
N PHE A 113 -12.46 -17.55 0.72
CA PHE A 113 -12.23 -18.26 1.97
C PHE A 113 -12.35 -19.75 1.79
N LEU A 114 -11.53 -20.49 2.54
CA LEU A 114 -11.49 -21.94 2.49
C LEU A 114 -12.41 -22.56 3.54
N GLY A 115 -13.07 -23.65 3.14
CA GLY A 115 -13.90 -24.46 4.01
C GLY A 115 -15.16 -23.76 4.54
N LYS A 116 -16.00 -24.50 5.24
CA LYS A 116 -17.28 -24.03 5.76
C LYS A 116 -17.13 -22.96 6.86
N LYS A 117 -16.10 -23.07 7.68
CA LYS A 117 -15.83 -22.13 8.78
C LYS A 117 -15.21 -20.82 8.34
N ARG A 118 -14.66 -20.75 7.11
CA ARG A 118 -14.06 -19.53 6.51
C ARG A 118 -13.07 -18.81 7.43
N ILE A 119 -12.27 -19.58 8.17
CA ILE A 119 -11.25 -19.03 9.06
C ILE A 119 -10.07 -18.52 8.25
N ILE A 120 -9.69 -19.27 7.21
CA ILE A 120 -8.56 -18.96 6.35
C ILE A 120 -9.08 -18.55 4.98
N GLY A 121 -8.57 -17.46 4.47
CA GLY A 121 -8.86 -16.96 3.13
C GLY A 121 -7.65 -16.39 2.46
N PHE A 122 -7.80 -16.15 1.16
CA PHE A 122 -6.81 -15.46 0.34
C PHE A 122 -7.47 -14.29 -0.37
N ARG A 123 -6.66 -13.28 -0.60
CA ARG A 123 -7.06 -12.10 -1.33
C ARG A 123 -5.97 -11.74 -2.32
N HIS A 124 -6.35 -11.56 -3.58
CA HIS A 124 -5.45 -11.17 -4.66
C HIS A 124 -5.97 -9.89 -5.31
N SER A 125 -5.09 -8.93 -5.59
CA SER A 125 -5.46 -7.69 -6.25
C SER A 125 -4.35 -7.12 -7.10
N LEU A 126 -4.74 -6.33 -8.07
CA LEU A 126 -3.89 -5.33 -8.69
C LEU A 126 -3.94 -4.06 -7.85
N PHE A 127 -2.83 -3.38 -7.71
CA PHE A 127 -2.76 -2.12 -7.00
C PHE A 127 -1.98 -1.07 -7.79
N PHE A 128 -2.33 0.18 -7.54
CA PHE A 128 -1.60 1.36 -7.99
C PHE A 128 -1.61 2.38 -6.87
N GLY A 129 -0.43 2.92 -6.56
CA GLY A 129 -0.29 3.90 -5.50
C GLY A 129 0.53 5.12 -5.92
N TYR A 130 0.46 6.16 -5.10
CA TYR A 130 1.29 7.33 -5.26
C TYR A 130 1.63 7.96 -3.90
N GLN A 131 2.82 8.50 -3.82
CA GLN A 131 3.29 9.32 -2.70
C GLN A 131 4.06 10.50 -3.24
N LEU A 132 3.76 11.68 -2.71
CA LEU A 132 4.56 12.86 -2.91
C LEU A 132 5.32 13.15 -1.62
N GLY A 133 6.63 13.14 -1.69
CA GLY A 133 7.50 13.44 -0.55
C GLY A 133 7.74 14.94 -0.42
N GLY A 134 7.88 15.42 0.82
CA GLY A 134 8.20 16.80 1.13
C GLY A 134 9.61 17.20 0.69
N VAL A 135 9.77 18.47 0.49
CA VAL A 135 10.96 19.14 0.01
C VAL A 135 11.98 19.33 1.14
N GLY A 136 13.25 19.13 0.85
CA GLY A 136 14.37 19.66 1.66
C GLY A 136 14.95 18.79 2.74
N SER A 137 14.28 17.69 3.13
CA SER A 137 14.80 16.78 4.17
C SER A 137 15.62 15.62 3.60
N VAL A 138 15.54 15.37 2.31
CA VAL A 138 16.29 14.30 1.64
C VAL A 138 17.42 14.93 0.84
N PRO A 139 18.67 14.48 1.01
CA PRO A 139 19.81 15.08 0.32
C PRO A 139 19.56 15.16 -1.20
N GLY A 140 19.82 16.33 -1.76
CA GLY A 140 19.77 16.57 -3.21
C GLY A 140 18.41 16.54 -3.86
N SER A 141 17.32 16.46 -3.12
CA SER A 141 15.97 16.45 -3.69
C SER A 141 15.14 17.65 -3.29
N GLY A 142 14.42 18.23 -4.25
CA GLY A 142 13.32 19.14 -4.01
C GLY A 142 12.03 18.41 -3.73
N LEU A 143 11.49 17.71 -4.72
CA LEU A 143 10.28 16.91 -4.65
C LEU A 143 10.60 15.47 -5.04
N ILE A 144 10.12 14.50 -4.26
CA ILE A 144 10.17 13.08 -4.60
C ILE A 144 8.75 12.60 -4.84
N ALA A 145 8.53 11.98 -5.99
CA ALA A 145 7.33 11.23 -6.28
C ALA A 145 7.67 9.73 -6.38
N PHE A 146 6.86 8.92 -5.72
CA PHE A 146 6.96 7.47 -5.70
C PHE A 146 5.64 6.87 -6.17
N LEU A 147 5.67 6.08 -7.24
CA LEU A 147 4.51 5.46 -7.87
C LEU A 147 4.71 3.94 -7.93
N PRO A 148 4.24 3.19 -6.94
CA PRO A 148 4.25 1.74 -6.98
C PRO A 148 3.01 1.20 -7.69
N TYR A 149 3.17 0.07 -8.36
CA TYR A 149 2.10 -0.67 -9.01
C TYR A 149 2.46 -2.14 -9.13
N GLY A 150 1.45 -2.99 -9.13
CA GLY A 150 1.69 -4.43 -9.22
C GLY A 150 0.56 -5.29 -8.71
N PHE A 151 0.93 -6.42 -8.15
CA PHE A 151 0.07 -7.46 -7.65
C PHE A 151 0.26 -7.65 -6.15
N ASN A 152 -0.85 -7.73 -5.43
CA ASN A 152 -0.87 -8.03 -4.00
C ASN A 152 -1.50 -9.40 -3.75
N THR A 153 -0.93 -10.15 -2.83
CA THR A 153 -1.50 -11.39 -2.32
C THR A 153 -1.49 -11.37 -0.79
N ASP A 154 -2.64 -11.63 -0.18
CA ASP A 154 -2.83 -11.62 1.26
C ASP A 154 -3.39 -12.97 1.73
N LEU A 155 -2.88 -13.45 2.84
CA LEU A 155 -3.47 -14.47 3.68
C LEU A 155 -4.35 -13.78 4.73
N LEU A 156 -5.61 -14.18 4.80
CA LEU A 156 -6.60 -13.67 5.73
C LEU A 156 -6.88 -14.74 6.80
N ILE A 157 -6.74 -14.41 8.08
CA ILE A 157 -6.97 -15.34 9.19
C ILE A 157 -7.99 -14.72 10.13
N ASN A 158 -9.22 -15.23 10.13
CA ASN A 158 -10.29 -14.74 10.99
C ASN A 158 -10.26 -15.44 12.35
N TRP A 159 -10.17 -14.67 13.43
CA TRP A 159 -10.32 -15.17 14.79
C TRP A 159 -11.74 -15.00 15.35
N THR A 160 -12.51 -14.04 14.80
CA THR A 160 -13.94 -13.95 15.06
C THR A 160 -14.67 -13.99 13.74
N ASN A 161 -15.65 -14.91 13.66
CA ASN A 161 -16.45 -15.06 12.49
C ASN A 161 -17.92 -14.80 12.82
N ASP A 162 -18.57 -14.07 11.93
CA ASP A 162 -20.01 -14.08 11.74
C ASP A 162 -20.84 -13.71 12.98
N LYS A 163 -20.32 -12.79 13.80
CA LYS A 163 -21.11 -12.24 14.91
C LYS A 163 -22.20 -11.34 14.37
N ARG A 164 -23.45 -11.75 14.52
CA ARG A 164 -24.60 -10.89 14.20
C ARG A 164 -24.55 -9.64 15.09
N ALA A 165 -24.60 -8.48 14.46
CA ALA A 165 -24.68 -7.22 15.18
C ALA A 165 -26.05 -7.09 15.90
N SER A 166 -26.08 -6.38 17.02
CA SER A 166 -27.33 -6.07 17.71
C SER A 166 -28.21 -5.16 16.82
N GLN A 167 -29.53 -5.28 16.99
CA GLN A 167 -30.49 -4.42 16.28
C GLN A 167 -30.24 -2.94 16.57
N GLU A 168 -29.92 -2.60 17.80
CA GLU A 168 -29.55 -1.24 18.22
C GLU A 168 -28.35 -0.68 17.42
N TYR A 169 -27.34 -1.52 17.18
CA TYR A 169 -26.19 -1.13 16.36
C TYR A 169 -26.61 -0.84 14.90
N VAL A 170 -27.46 -1.68 14.34
CA VAL A 170 -27.98 -1.50 12.97
C VAL A 170 -28.74 -0.18 12.86
N GLU A 171 -29.60 0.10 13.82
CA GLU A 171 -30.39 1.34 13.86
C GLU A 171 -29.52 2.59 14.00
N ARG A 172 -28.53 2.56 14.90
CA ARG A 172 -27.55 3.67 15.03
C ARG A 172 -26.79 3.92 13.73
N ARG A 173 -26.35 2.86 13.05
CA ARG A 173 -25.66 2.96 11.76
C ARG A 173 -26.55 3.56 10.68
N VAL A 174 -27.81 3.08 10.56
CA VAL A 174 -28.77 3.63 9.60
C VAL A 174 -29.05 5.10 9.87
N LYS A 175 -29.21 5.48 11.14
CA LYS A 175 -29.37 6.87 11.56
C LYS A 175 -28.16 7.72 11.18
N GLY A 176 -26.95 7.25 11.46
CA GLY A 176 -25.70 7.96 11.08
C GLY A 176 -25.59 8.17 9.57
N LEU A 177 -25.85 7.13 8.78
CA LEU A 177 -25.85 7.23 7.32
C LEU A 177 -26.94 8.20 6.80
N SER A 178 -28.10 8.24 7.44
CA SER A 178 -29.17 9.17 7.04
C SER A 178 -28.79 10.63 7.29
N ILE A 179 -28.10 10.91 8.40
CA ILE A 179 -27.56 12.25 8.70
C ILE A 179 -26.50 12.62 7.67
N PHE A 180 -25.53 11.75 7.45
CA PHE A 180 -24.48 11.99 6.45
C PHE A 180 -25.05 12.23 5.04
N TYR A 181 -26.04 11.44 4.62
CA TYR A 181 -26.72 11.63 3.33
C TYR A 181 -27.40 13.00 3.25
N LYS A 182 -28.08 13.40 4.33
CA LYS A 182 -28.72 14.72 4.42
C LYS A 182 -27.70 15.85 4.32
N ASP A 183 -26.58 15.74 5.03
CA ASP A 183 -25.52 16.74 5.02
C ASP A 183 -24.86 16.88 3.62
N MET A 184 -24.65 15.76 2.94
CA MET A 184 -24.02 15.74 1.61
C MET A 184 -24.95 16.18 0.48
N THR A 185 -26.25 15.87 0.56
CA THR A 185 -27.19 16.04 -0.57
C THR A 185 -28.29 17.08 -0.32
N GLY A 186 -28.43 17.53 0.92
CA GLY A 186 -29.56 18.38 1.36
C GLY A 186 -30.90 17.65 1.41
N ARG A 187 -30.95 16.34 1.13
CA ARG A 187 -32.17 15.52 1.06
C ARG A 187 -32.23 14.52 2.19
N THR A 188 -33.42 14.24 2.68
CA THR A 188 -33.65 13.18 3.67
C THR A 188 -33.98 11.87 2.96
N LEU A 189 -33.48 10.75 3.50
CA LEU A 189 -33.94 9.42 3.07
C LEU A 189 -35.40 9.24 3.45
N ASP A 190 -36.17 8.59 2.57
CA ASP A 190 -37.56 8.32 2.84
C ASP A 190 -37.75 7.29 3.99
N ALA A 191 -38.87 7.38 4.71
CA ALA A 191 -39.11 6.55 5.89
C ALA A 191 -39.19 5.04 5.55
N ASN A 192 -39.61 4.66 4.36
CA ASN A 192 -39.65 3.25 3.94
C ASN A 192 -38.24 2.70 3.72
N THR A 193 -37.37 3.50 3.11
CA THR A 193 -35.94 3.15 2.92
C THR A 193 -35.24 3.00 4.28
N LEU A 194 -35.45 3.91 5.23
CA LEU A 194 -34.92 3.83 6.58
C LEU A 194 -35.42 2.58 7.33
N LYS A 195 -36.72 2.32 7.27
CA LYS A 195 -37.33 1.14 7.89
C LYS A 195 -36.83 -0.17 7.26
N ARG A 196 -36.59 -0.18 5.95
CA ARG A 196 -36.02 -1.33 5.27
C ARG A 196 -34.56 -1.53 5.68
N ALA A 197 -33.76 -0.48 5.69
CA ALA A 197 -32.36 -0.54 6.08
C ALA A 197 -32.18 -1.00 7.54
N SER A 198 -33.07 -0.63 8.47
CA SER A 198 -33.00 -1.07 9.88
C SER A 198 -33.35 -2.55 10.09
N ARG A 199 -33.91 -3.23 9.08
CA ARG A 199 -34.18 -4.69 9.11
C ARG A 199 -33.02 -5.53 8.58
N HIS A 200 -31.98 -4.90 8.03
CA HIS A 200 -30.83 -5.61 7.50
C HIS A 200 -30.11 -6.37 8.61
N ILE A 201 -29.58 -7.52 8.27
CA ILE A 201 -28.68 -8.27 9.12
C ILE A 201 -27.29 -7.82 8.82
N ILE A 202 -26.55 -7.42 9.83
CA ILE A 202 -25.13 -7.09 9.75
C ILE A 202 -24.34 -8.18 10.48
N ARG A 203 -23.40 -8.78 9.79
CA ARG A 203 -22.50 -9.79 10.31
C ARG A 203 -21.09 -9.23 10.36
N LYS A 204 -20.44 -9.37 11.51
CA LYS A 204 -19.10 -8.83 11.78
C LYS A 204 -18.09 -9.95 11.89
N SER A 205 -16.93 -9.71 11.32
CA SER A 205 -15.76 -10.58 11.50
C SER A 205 -14.51 -9.73 11.75
N SER A 206 -13.52 -10.32 12.41
CA SER A 206 -12.21 -9.71 12.60
C SER A 206 -11.12 -10.74 12.45
N GLY A 207 -9.97 -10.30 11.97
CA GLY A 207 -8.88 -11.20 11.65
C GLY A 207 -7.56 -10.49 11.40
N LEU A 208 -6.54 -11.31 11.12
CA LEU A 208 -5.23 -10.88 10.67
C LEU A 208 -5.17 -10.83 9.14
N VAL A 209 -4.30 -9.96 8.67
CA VAL A 209 -3.86 -9.90 7.27
C VAL A 209 -2.34 -10.04 7.26
N ILE A 210 -1.85 -11.02 6.53
CA ILE A 210 -0.43 -11.21 6.25
C ILE A 210 -0.29 -11.23 4.73
N GLY A 211 0.44 -10.29 4.17
CA GLY A 211 0.47 -10.13 2.73
C GLY A 211 1.82 -9.78 2.16
N MET A 212 1.86 -9.83 0.85
CA MET A 212 3.03 -9.49 0.06
C MET A 212 2.57 -8.75 -1.21
N GLU A 213 3.22 -7.64 -1.48
CA GLU A 213 3.02 -6.86 -2.69
C GLU A 213 4.25 -6.98 -3.59
N LEU A 214 4.01 -7.39 -4.84
CA LEU A 214 5.01 -7.61 -5.88
C LEU A 214 4.72 -6.70 -7.06
N GLY A 215 5.75 -6.09 -7.64
CA GLY A 215 5.54 -5.26 -8.81
C GLY A 215 6.72 -4.39 -9.14
N ALA A 216 6.45 -3.18 -9.54
CA ALA A 216 7.46 -2.17 -9.81
C ALA A 216 7.12 -0.86 -9.10
N SER A 217 8.11 -0.04 -8.90
CA SER A 217 7.95 1.33 -8.45
C SER A 217 8.75 2.28 -9.32
N THR A 218 8.10 3.35 -9.74
CA THR A 218 8.74 4.43 -10.49
C THR A 218 8.99 5.61 -9.56
N TRP A 219 10.22 6.04 -9.53
CA TRP A 219 10.70 7.14 -8.70
C TRP A 219 11.03 8.34 -9.56
N PHE A 220 10.59 9.50 -9.14
CA PHE A 220 10.94 10.78 -9.71
C PHE A 220 11.50 11.65 -8.59
N ALA A 221 12.62 12.31 -8.84
CA ALA A 221 13.14 13.29 -7.91
C ALA A 221 13.54 14.54 -8.70
N SER A 222 12.99 15.68 -8.32
CA SER A 222 13.48 16.96 -8.77
C SER A 222 14.55 17.43 -7.77
N ASN A 223 15.67 17.93 -8.26
CA ASN A 223 16.67 18.57 -7.42
C ASN A 223 16.92 19.99 -7.92
N ASN A 224 17.49 20.82 -7.05
CA ASN A 224 17.84 22.21 -7.39
C ASN A 224 18.96 22.30 -8.44
N LEU A 225 19.54 21.17 -8.85
CA LEU A 225 20.68 21.07 -9.76
C LEU A 225 20.30 20.66 -11.17
N THR A 226 19.16 19.94 -11.31
CA THR A 226 18.61 19.59 -12.61
C THR A 226 17.38 20.44 -12.88
N PRO A 227 17.37 21.19 -13.99
CA PRO A 227 16.17 21.87 -14.45
C PRO A 227 15.01 20.86 -14.60
N PHE A 228 13.77 21.30 -14.41
CA PHE A 228 12.57 20.46 -14.51
C PHE A 228 12.46 19.64 -15.80
N ASN A 229 13.09 20.08 -16.88
CA ASN A 229 13.17 19.35 -18.14
C ASN A 229 14.13 18.14 -18.15
N GLN A 230 14.85 17.91 -17.04
CA GLN A 230 15.82 16.81 -16.90
C GLN A 230 15.49 15.89 -15.71
N VAL A 231 14.25 15.87 -15.27
CA VAL A 231 13.81 14.92 -14.22
C VAL A 231 14.02 13.50 -14.72
N LYS A 232 14.97 12.80 -14.12
CA LYS A 232 15.21 11.39 -14.43
C LYS A 232 14.24 10.53 -13.63
N SER A 233 13.53 9.64 -14.33
CA SER A 233 12.75 8.58 -13.69
C SER A 233 13.60 7.33 -13.53
N ARG A 234 13.39 6.61 -12.42
CA ARG A 234 13.96 5.28 -12.19
C ARG A 234 12.85 4.33 -11.82
N THR A 235 12.71 3.26 -12.59
CA THR A 235 11.77 2.17 -12.30
C THR A 235 12.57 0.97 -11.82
N ILE A 236 12.16 0.43 -10.68
CA ILE A 236 12.78 -0.75 -10.09
C ILE A 236 11.71 -1.78 -9.72
N PHE A 237 12.13 -3.03 -9.61
CA PHE A 237 11.33 -4.07 -9.00
C PHE A 237 11.05 -3.73 -7.54
N GLN A 238 9.81 -3.96 -7.10
CA GLN A 238 9.36 -3.74 -5.74
C GLN A 238 8.81 -5.02 -5.14
N LEU A 239 9.24 -5.26 -3.90
CA LEU A 239 8.69 -6.26 -3.01
C LEU A 239 8.47 -5.61 -1.65
N GLN A 240 7.29 -5.79 -1.07
CA GLN A 240 7.05 -5.39 0.32
C GLN A 240 6.17 -6.40 1.04
N GLY A 241 6.48 -6.63 2.30
CA GLY A 241 5.66 -7.41 3.22
C GLY A 241 4.60 -6.53 3.87
N LYS A 242 3.44 -7.12 4.17
CA LYS A 242 2.31 -6.48 4.82
C LYS A 242 1.81 -7.31 5.99
N PHE A 243 1.56 -6.64 7.12
CA PHE A 243 0.96 -7.25 8.30
C PHE A 243 -0.04 -6.29 8.93
N GLY A 244 -1.24 -6.79 9.29
CA GLY A 244 -2.26 -5.92 9.86
C GLY A 244 -3.41 -6.68 10.50
N VAL A 245 -4.32 -5.90 11.08
CA VAL A 245 -5.60 -6.36 11.63
C VAL A 245 -6.73 -5.83 10.77
N ARG A 246 -7.77 -6.63 10.62
CA ARG A 246 -8.92 -6.34 9.78
C ARG A 246 -10.22 -6.52 10.55
N PHE A 247 -11.14 -5.59 10.31
CA PHE A 247 -12.50 -5.60 10.83
C PHE A 247 -13.46 -5.51 9.65
N SER A 248 -14.31 -6.50 9.49
CA SER A 248 -15.25 -6.60 8.36
C SER A 248 -16.68 -6.55 8.85
N SER A 249 -17.53 -6.02 7.98
CA SER A 249 -18.97 -5.90 8.18
C SER A 249 -19.67 -6.24 6.88
N ASP A 250 -20.35 -7.37 6.86
CA ASP A 250 -21.12 -7.85 5.72
C ASP A 250 -22.62 -7.62 5.97
N GLU A 251 -23.33 -7.15 4.95
CA GLU A 251 -24.73 -6.79 5.01
C GLU A 251 -25.60 -7.80 4.23
N TYR A 252 -26.71 -8.18 4.84
CA TYR A 252 -27.67 -9.12 4.27
C TYR A 252 -29.08 -8.58 4.39
N ASP A 253 -29.92 -8.91 3.42
CA ASP A 253 -31.37 -8.77 3.50
C ASP A 253 -32.00 -10.16 3.67
N ILE A 254 -33.22 -10.23 4.22
CA ILE A 254 -33.98 -11.46 4.33
C ILE A 254 -35.02 -11.44 3.22
N ASP A 255 -35.02 -12.44 2.37
CA ASP A 255 -36.02 -12.60 1.33
C ASP A 255 -37.37 -13.08 1.90
N ARG A 256 -38.33 -13.29 1.01
CA ARG A 256 -39.70 -13.73 1.38
C ARG A 256 -39.73 -15.16 1.93
N TYR A 257 -38.71 -15.95 1.66
CA TYR A 257 -38.58 -17.34 2.05
C TYR A 257 -37.72 -17.52 3.33
N GLY A 258 -37.18 -16.41 3.85
CA GLY A 258 -36.32 -16.40 5.04
C GLY A 258 -34.83 -16.59 4.73
N ASP A 259 -34.45 -16.62 3.46
CA ASP A 259 -33.06 -16.77 3.04
C ASP A 259 -32.30 -15.44 3.11
N GLU A 260 -31.04 -15.50 3.54
CA GLU A 260 -30.17 -14.34 3.63
C GLU A 260 -29.53 -14.04 2.27
N ILE A 261 -29.89 -12.89 1.69
CA ILE A 261 -29.31 -12.38 0.46
C ILE A 261 -28.17 -11.41 0.80
N TYR A 262 -26.96 -11.71 0.35
CA TYR A 262 -25.82 -10.83 0.52
C TYR A 262 -25.97 -9.55 -0.30
N LEU A 263 -25.87 -8.40 0.35
CA LEU A 263 -26.01 -7.09 -0.29
C LEU A 263 -24.66 -6.46 -0.62
N GLY A 264 -23.61 -6.85 0.09
CA GLY A 264 -22.28 -6.29 0.00
C GLY A 264 -21.65 -6.22 1.38
N GLY A 265 -20.44 -5.73 1.45
CA GLY A 265 -19.75 -5.56 2.73
C GLY A 265 -18.64 -4.55 2.65
N SER A 266 -18.10 -4.23 3.81
CA SER A 266 -16.95 -3.35 3.93
C SER A 266 -15.97 -3.88 4.97
N SER A 267 -14.70 -3.56 4.81
CA SER A 267 -13.72 -3.81 5.85
C SER A 267 -12.77 -2.64 6.02
N VAL A 268 -12.28 -2.49 7.24
CA VAL A 268 -11.22 -1.56 7.61
C VAL A 268 -10.02 -2.36 8.07
N GLU A 269 -8.85 -2.01 7.59
CA GLU A 269 -7.59 -2.65 7.95
C GLU A 269 -6.61 -1.60 8.46
N LEU A 270 -5.94 -1.93 9.55
CA LEU A 270 -4.83 -1.16 10.11
C LEU A 270 -3.61 -2.06 10.18
N GLY A 271 -2.48 -1.59 9.69
CA GLY A 271 -1.27 -2.40 9.68
C GLY A 271 -0.02 -1.66 9.26
N VAL A 272 1.02 -2.45 9.00
CA VAL A 272 2.33 -1.96 8.56
C VAL A 272 2.74 -2.64 7.26
N LYS A 273 3.45 -1.89 6.42
CA LYS A 273 4.12 -2.40 5.23
C LYS A 273 5.63 -2.17 5.36
N VAL A 274 6.42 -3.15 4.97
CA VAL A 274 7.88 -3.11 5.03
C VAL A 274 8.45 -3.39 3.64
N PRO A 275 8.92 -2.35 2.93
CA PRO A 275 9.57 -2.50 1.63
C PRO A 275 10.93 -3.19 1.76
N ALA A 276 11.25 -4.06 0.79
CA ALA A 276 12.49 -4.83 0.81
C ALA A 276 13.68 -4.13 0.13
N PHE A 277 13.41 -3.27 -0.88
CA PHE A 277 14.44 -2.73 -1.75
C PHE A 277 14.62 -1.22 -1.60
N LYS A 278 15.82 -0.78 -1.96
CA LYS A 278 16.17 0.62 -2.18
C LYS A 278 16.41 0.87 -3.67
N VAL A 279 16.23 2.08 -4.12
CA VAL A 279 16.56 2.51 -5.47
C VAL A 279 17.89 3.25 -5.46
N ASN A 280 18.83 2.84 -6.30
CA ASN A 280 19.94 3.68 -6.67
C ASN A 280 19.45 4.70 -7.70
N TYR A 281 19.22 5.92 -7.25
CA TYR A 281 18.67 6.98 -8.09
C TYR A 281 19.73 7.64 -8.96
N TYR A 282 20.92 7.84 -8.41
CA TYR A 282 22.07 8.41 -9.08
C TYR A 282 23.33 7.64 -8.75
N SER A 283 24.15 7.42 -9.74
CA SER A 283 25.54 6.98 -9.58
C SER A 283 26.35 7.47 -10.75
N ASP A 284 27.61 7.79 -10.50
CA ASP A 284 28.57 8.19 -11.52
C ASP A 284 29.83 7.33 -11.53
N ASP A 285 30.72 7.59 -12.48
CA ASP A 285 31.96 6.84 -12.66
C ASP A 285 32.99 7.14 -11.55
N TYR A 286 32.76 8.17 -10.75
CA TYR A 286 33.59 8.56 -9.62
C TYR A 286 33.19 7.91 -8.29
N GLY A 287 32.10 7.11 -8.33
CA GLY A 287 31.60 6.37 -7.18
C GLY A 287 30.60 7.16 -6.31
N ASP A 288 30.20 8.35 -6.74
CA ASP A 288 29.12 9.11 -6.07
C ASP A 288 27.80 8.39 -6.25
N LYS A 289 27.01 8.29 -5.19
CA LYS A 289 25.74 7.58 -5.17
C LYS A 289 24.67 8.33 -4.41
N LEU A 290 23.45 8.23 -4.87
CA LEU A 290 22.25 8.69 -4.18
C LEU A 290 21.21 7.58 -4.21
N ASP A 291 20.94 7.02 -3.04
CA ASP A 291 19.96 5.95 -2.85
C ASP A 291 18.72 6.52 -2.15
N TYR A 292 17.53 6.07 -2.57
CA TYR A 292 16.29 6.29 -1.85
C TYR A 292 15.72 4.96 -1.39
N LYS A 293 15.15 4.98 -0.20
CA LYS A 293 14.45 3.83 0.38
C LYS A 293 13.17 4.29 1.07
N ARG A 294 12.09 3.64 0.79
CA ARG A 294 10.90 3.69 1.65
C ARG A 294 11.15 2.72 2.81
N VAL A 295 11.07 3.19 4.05
CA VAL A 295 11.53 2.39 5.21
C VAL A 295 10.40 1.52 5.72
N VAL A 296 9.38 2.14 6.27
CA VAL A 296 8.20 1.48 6.81
C VAL A 296 7.02 2.40 6.61
N SER A 297 5.84 1.83 6.43
CA SER A 297 4.62 2.61 6.43
C SER A 297 3.57 1.98 7.34
N VAL A 298 2.75 2.83 7.93
CA VAL A 298 1.54 2.46 8.67
C VAL A 298 0.37 2.79 7.79
N TYR A 299 -0.49 1.82 7.49
CA TYR A 299 -1.60 1.99 6.58
C TYR A 299 -2.96 1.85 7.25
N LEU A 300 -3.92 2.60 6.74
CA LEU A 300 -5.35 2.46 7.00
C LEU A 300 -6.05 2.23 5.67
N ASN A 301 -6.50 1.02 5.44
CA ASN A 301 -7.15 0.62 4.19
C ASN A 301 -8.65 0.39 4.42
N TYR A 302 -9.47 0.95 3.56
CA TYR A 302 -10.89 0.67 3.46
C TYR A 302 -11.15 -0.21 2.25
N THR A 303 -11.94 -1.27 2.43
CA THR A 303 -12.29 -2.18 1.34
C THR A 303 -13.80 -2.28 1.22
N TYR A 304 -14.31 -2.14 0.01
CA TYR A 304 -15.72 -2.39 -0.32
C TYR A 304 -15.85 -3.70 -1.09
N ASN A 305 -16.69 -4.60 -0.60
CA ASN A 305 -16.95 -5.90 -1.20
C ASN A 305 -18.25 -5.84 -2.00
N PHE A 306 -18.16 -6.16 -3.29
CA PHE A 306 -19.30 -6.09 -4.17
C PHE A 306 -20.31 -7.22 -3.92
N LYS A 307 -21.57 -6.94 -4.21
CA LYS A 307 -22.62 -7.94 -4.25
C LYS A 307 -22.32 -8.94 -5.38
N ASN A 308 -22.24 -10.23 -5.06
CA ASN A 308 -22.20 -11.25 -6.09
C ASN A 308 -23.62 -11.46 -6.64
N LYS A 309 -23.80 -11.28 -7.94
CA LYS A 309 -24.97 -11.79 -8.63
C LYS A 309 -24.76 -13.30 -8.83
N HIS A 310 -25.51 -14.10 -8.12
CA HIS A 310 -25.71 -15.51 -8.48
C HIS A 310 -26.85 -15.62 -9.46
#